data_866b1992d10f428d10562658c7ed38a8
#
_entry.id   866b1992d10f428d10562658c7ed38a8
#
_cell.length_a   1.000
_cell.length_b   1.000
_cell.length_c   1.000
_cell.angle_alpha   90.00
_cell.angle_beta   90.00
_cell.angle_gamma   90.00
#
_symmetry.space_group_name_H-M   'P 1'
#
loop_
_entity.id
_entity.type
_entity.pdbx_description
1 polymer ?
#
loop_
_entity_poly.entity_id
_entity_poly.type
_entity_poly.pdbx_seq_one_letter_code
_entity_poly.pdbx_strand_id
1 'polypeptide(L)'
;MIADGPIPKHEQLRALLEQRCAEDLVPGAALPSERQLCEEYGVSRITVREALRQLVAEGTLVRIRGKGTFVADHPARSQLHLASFHEDMRRLGRAPSTVVLQTELRVPPPSTTSALQIRAADKAFHIKRLRLADGVPISIDDAWYPETVAPGLDRHDLTQSIYQLLRSEYGHAIDHAEQSIGAISADGELARLLGVPSGAPLLAFDRVSFSGAARVEHSYSWYRSDRYQVQMTVTDPG
;
A
#
# COMPACT_ATOMS: atom_id res chain seq x y z
N MET A 1 27.35 -5.77 -18.27
CA MET A 1 28.51 -4.92 -18.65
C MET A 1 28.08 -3.97 -19.76
N ILE A 2 28.41 -2.67 -19.65
CA ILE A 2 28.11 -1.67 -20.68
C ILE A 2 29.08 -1.82 -21.83
N ALA A 3 28.59 -2.03 -23.05
CA ALA A 3 29.36 -2.31 -24.24
C ALA A 3 29.21 -1.21 -25.31
N ASP A 4 30.17 -1.10 -26.20
CA ASP A 4 30.03 -0.31 -27.42
C ASP A 4 29.07 -1.03 -28.38
N GLY A 5 28.04 -0.33 -28.85
CA GLY A 5 27.00 -0.92 -29.68
C GLY A 5 25.96 0.10 -30.15
N PRO A 6 24.88 -0.36 -30.82
CA PRO A 6 23.85 0.52 -31.35
C PRO A 6 23.02 1.24 -30.26
N ILE A 7 23.03 0.72 -29.02
CA ILE A 7 22.34 1.34 -27.89
C ILE A 7 23.33 2.27 -27.18
N PRO A 8 23.01 3.57 -27.02
CA PRO A 8 23.86 4.52 -26.31
C PRO A 8 24.21 4.06 -24.89
N LYS A 9 25.46 4.30 -24.45
CA LYS A 9 25.92 3.86 -23.12
C LYS A 9 25.06 4.39 -21.96
N HIS A 10 24.50 5.59 -22.09
CA HIS A 10 23.63 6.15 -21.06
C HIS A 10 22.28 5.42 -20.98
N GLU A 11 21.75 4.91 -22.09
CA GLU A 11 20.51 4.10 -22.10
C GLU A 11 20.75 2.72 -21.49
N GLN A 12 21.91 2.09 -21.80
CA GLN A 12 22.29 0.82 -21.16
C GLN A 12 22.45 1.01 -19.64
N LEU A 13 23.13 2.07 -19.21
CA LEU A 13 23.30 2.38 -17.79
C LEU A 13 21.95 2.69 -17.11
N ARG A 14 21.05 3.44 -17.79
CA ARG A 14 19.73 3.73 -17.31
C ARG A 14 18.96 2.44 -16.99
N ALA A 15 18.93 1.50 -17.93
CA ALA A 15 18.25 0.21 -17.77
C ALA A 15 18.83 -0.62 -16.59
N LEU A 16 20.16 -0.65 -16.44
CA LEU A 16 20.80 -1.35 -15.33
C LEU A 16 20.49 -0.70 -13.98
N LEU A 17 20.49 0.63 -13.90
CA LEU A 17 20.16 1.35 -12.68
C LEU A 17 18.66 1.23 -12.35
N GLU A 18 17.78 1.22 -13.34
CA GLU A 18 16.34 0.99 -13.16
C GLU A 18 16.08 -0.40 -12.58
N GLN A 19 16.71 -1.43 -13.14
CA GLN A 19 16.65 -2.79 -12.61
C GLN A 19 17.18 -2.88 -11.17
N ARG A 20 18.33 -2.27 -10.89
CA ARG A 20 18.91 -2.22 -9.54
C ARG A 20 17.99 -1.52 -8.54
N CYS A 21 17.31 -0.44 -8.94
CA CYS A 21 16.34 0.24 -8.10
C CYS A 21 15.12 -0.63 -7.81
N ALA A 22 14.71 -1.50 -8.76
CA ALA A 22 13.55 -2.36 -8.60
C ALA A 22 13.85 -3.63 -7.77
N GLU A 23 15.06 -4.20 -7.89
CA GLU A 23 15.41 -5.51 -7.32
C GLU A 23 16.22 -5.40 -6.02
N ASP A 24 17.15 -4.43 -5.94
CA ASP A 24 18.18 -4.41 -4.89
C ASP A 24 18.02 -3.25 -3.88
N LEU A 25 17.27 -2.22 -4.21
CA LEU A 25 17.17 -1.01 -3.40
C LEU A 25 15.76 -0.74 -2.91
N VAL A 26 15.65 -0.40 -1.62
CA VAL A 26 14.35 0.04 -1.06
C VAL A 26 14.09 1.51 -1.38
N PRO A 27 12.83 1.94 -1.50
CA PRO A 27 12.46 3.36 -1.64
C PRO A 27 13.13 4.23 -0.57
N GLY A 28 13.68 5.35 -0.99
CA GLY A 28 14.46 6.25 -0.12
C GLY A 28 15.92 5.85 0.07
N ALA A 29 16.37 4.70 -0.46
CA ALA A 29 17.78 4.33 -0.42
C ALA A 29 18.63 5.29 -1.27
N ALA A 30 19.84 5.63 -0.78
CA ALA A 30 20.78 6.45 -1.51
C ALA A 30 21.46 5.63 -2.62
N LEU A 31 21.52 6.17 -3.85
CA LEU A 31 22.38 5.62 -4.88
C LEU A 31 23.85 5.97 -4.59
N PRO A 32 24.81 5.13 -5.12
CA PRO A 32 26.21 5.52 -5.13
C PRO A 32 26.43 6.87 -5.83
N SER A 33 27.45 7.59 -5.40
CA SER A 33 27.81 8.88 -6.00
C SER A 33 28.15 8.74 -7.50
N GLU A 34 28.00 9.83 -8.27
CA GLU A 34 28.37 9.86 -9.69
C GLU A 34 29.79 9.29 -9.94
N ARG A 35 30.74 9.56 -9.03
CA ARG A 35 32.11 9.03 -9.11
C ARG A 35 32.14 7.52 -8.96
N GLN A 36 31.45 6.99 -7.95
CA GLN A 36 31.38 5.55 -7.72
C GLN A 36 30.69 4.82 -8.87
N LEU A 37 29.62 5.39 -9.43
CA LEU A 37 28.95 4.84 -10.61
C LEU A 37 29.86 4.84 -11.86
N CYS A 38 30.71 5.87 -12.05
CA CYS A 38 31.70 5.88 -13.13
C CYS A 38 32.70 4.75 -12.96
N GLU A 39 33.21 4.52 -11.75
CA GLU A 39 34.17 3.47 -11.41
C GLU A 39 33.54 2.08 -11.56
N GLU A 40 32.31 1.89 -11.06
CA GLU A 40 31.57 0.62 -11.04
C GLU A 40 31.21 0.14 -12.47
N TYR A 41 30.71 1.08 -13.31
CA TYR A 41 30.25 0.72 -14.67
C TYR A 41 31.21 1.04 -15.79
N GLY A 42 32.39 1.62 -15.50
CA GLY A 42 33.42 1.92 -16.49
C GLY A 42 32.99 2.98 -17.53
N VAL A 43 32.16 3.96 -17.14
CA VAL A 43 31.59 4.97 -18.04
C VAL A 43 31.98 6.40 -17.64
N SER A 44 31.82 7.33 -18.59
CA SER A 44 32.11 8.75 -18.34
C SER A 44 31.10 9.38 -17.40
N ARG A 45 31.51 10.49 -16.73
CA ARG A 45 30.58 11.29 -15.89
C ARG A 45 29.40 11.85 -16.68
N ILE A 46 29.59 12.17 -17.97
CA ILE A 46 28.49 12.66 -18.83
C ILE A 46 27.46 11.55 -19.02
N THR A 47 27.91 10.31 -19.26
CA THR A 47 27.06 9.13 -19.39
C THR A 47 26.24 8.88 -18.10
N VAL A 48 26.91 8.92 -16.94
CA VAL A 48 26.23 8.75 -15.65
C VAL A 48 25.19 9.85 -15.41
N ARG A 49 25.56 11.11 -15.63
CA ARG A 49 24.64 12.25 -15.44
C ARG A 49 23.41 12.18 -16.33
N GLU A 50 23.60 11.78 -17.59
CA GLU A 50 22.48 11.65 -18.52
C GLU A 50 21.53 10.50 -18.11
N ALA A 51 22.06 9.33 -17.74
CA ALA A 51 21.25 8.24 -17.21
C ALA A 51 20.47 8.64 -15.94
N LEU A 52 21.15 9.28 -14.99
CA LEU A 52 20.49 9.75 -13.75
C LEU A 52 19.45 10.86 -14.04
N ARG A 53 19.74 11.76 -14.98
CA ARG A 53 18.78 12.80 -15.37
C ARG A 53 17.49 12.21 -15.94
N GLN A 54 17.59 11.17 -16.77
CA GLN A 54 16.45 10.47 -17.34
C GLN A 54 15.65 9.78 -16.24
N LEU A 55 16.29 9.01 -15.36
CA LEU A 55 15.62 8.34 -14.24
C LEU A 55 14.97 9.32 -13.27
N VAL A 56 15.53 10.51 -13.07
CA VAL A 56 14.89 11.58 -12.28
C VAL A 56 13.69 12.16 -13.04
N ALA A 57 13.78 12.38 -14.35
CA ALA A 57 12.66 12.86 -15.16
C ALA A 57 11.51 11.84 -15.25
N GLU A 58 11.82 10.56 -15.29
CA GLU A 58 10.88 9.43 -15.24
C GLU A 58 10.31 9.21 -13.84
N GLY A 59 10.92 9.86 -12.82
CA GLY A 59 10.49 9.77 -11.44
C GLY A 59 11.04 8.54 -10.68
N THR A 60 11.80 7.66 -11.29
CA THR A 60 12.44 6.51 -10.62
C THR A 60 13.41 6.95 -9.52
N LEU A 61 14.04 8.11 -9.71
CA LEU A 61 14.98 8.71 -8.76
C LEU A 61 14.54 10.12 -8.34
N VAL A 62 14.97 10.54 -7.17
CA VAL A 62 14.85 11.92 -6.69
C VAL A 62 16.22 12.48 -6.33
N ARG A 63 16.51 13.71 -6.76
CA ARG A 63 17.75 14.40 -6.42
C ARG A 63 17.52 15.38 -5.28
N ILE A 64 18.22 15.20 -4.17
CA ILE A 64 18.18 16.10 -3.02
C ILE A 64 19.47 16.92 -3.01
N ARG A 65 19.33 18.24 -3.16
CA ARG A 65 20.49 19.15 -3.20
C ARG A 65 21.35 18.99 -1.94
N GLY A 66 22.63 18.72 -2.13
CA GLY A 66 23.62 18.55 -1.05
C GLY A 66 23.58 17.17 -0.36
N LYS A 67 22.60 16.32 -0.67
CA LYS A 67 22.48 14.99 -0.04
C LYS A 67 22.74 13.83 -1.01
N GLY A 68 22.46 14.01 -2.31
CA GLY A 68 22.69 12.97 -3.31
C GLY A 68 21.44 12.62 -4.14
N THR A 69 21.50 11.45 -4.77
CA THR A 69 20.39 10.87 -5.55
C THR A 69 19.88 9.64 -4.81
N PHE A 70 18.56 9.53 -4.70
CA PHE A 70 17.87 8.52 -3.93
C PHE A 70 16.83 7.82 -4.80
N VAL A 71 16.54 6.56 -4.52
CA VAL A 71 15.38 5.88 -5.12
C VAL A 71 14.13 6.66 -4.73
N ALA A 72 13.36 7.06 -5.72
CA ALA A 72 12.14 7.82 -5.47
C ALA A 72 11.16 6.94 -4.69
N ASP A 73 10.61 7.53 -3.65
CA ASP A 73 9.59 6.89 -2.84
C ASP A 73 8.23 7.28 -3.39
N HIS A 74 7.85 6.61 -4.47
CA HIS A 74 6.53 6.84 -5.04
C HIS A 74 5.45 6.26 -4.16
N PRO A 75 4.35 7.00 -3.94
CA PRO A 75 3.16 6.43 -3.35
C PRO A 75 2.77 5.16 -4.12
N ALA A 76 2.41 4.11 -3.40
CA ALA A 76 1.83 2.92 -3.99
C ALA A 76 0.56 3.33 -4.77
N ARG A 77 0.58 3.23 -6.09
CA ARG A 77 -0.59 3.57 -6.94
C ARG A 77 -1.49 2.36 -7.02
N SER A 78 -2.50 2.31 -6.21
CA SER A 78 -3.51 1.26 -6.28
C SER A 78 -4.60 1.63 -7.28
N GLN A 79 -4.88 0.71 -8.19
CA GLN A 79 -6.12 0.76 -8.95
C GLN A 79 -7.28 0.39 -8.01
N LEU A 80 -8.41 1.08 -8.15
CA LEU A 80 -9.59 0.78 -7.34
C LEU A 80 -10.12 -0.62 -7.72
N HIS A 81 -9.81 -1.62 -6.92
CA HIS A 81 -10.23 -3.00 -7.12
C HIS A 81 -10.42 -3.72 -5.78
N LEU A 82 -11.06 -4.88 -5.82
CA LEU A 82 -11.41 -5.69 -4.64
C LEU A 82 -10.27 -6.54 -4.07
N ALA A 83 -9.01 -6.20 -4.34
CA ALA A 83 -7.89 -6.94 -3.77
C ALA A 83 -7.75 -6.67 -2.27
N SER A 84 -7.25 -7.68 -1.56
CA SER A 84 -6.78 -7.48 -0.19
C SER A 84 -5.52 -6.61 -0.19
N PHE A 85 -5.22 -5.95 0.95
CA PHE A 85 -3.98 -5.17 1.11
C PHE A 85 -2.73 -5.96 0.69
N HIS A 86 -2.66 -7.26 1.07
CA HIS A 86 -1.52 -8.11 0.72
C HIS A 86 -1.38 -8.32 -0.80
N GLU A 87 -2.49 -8.55 -1.49
CA GLU A 87 -2.49 -8.72 -2.95
C GLU A 87 -2.14 -7.42 -3.65
N ASP A 88 -2.69 -6.29 -3.15
CA ASP A 88 -2.43 -4.98 -3.71
C ASP A 88 -0.94 -4.61 -3.59
N MET A 89 -0.35 -4.74 -2.40
CA MET A 89 1.07 -4.46 -2.20
C MET A 89 1.98 -5.38 -3.02
N ARG A 90 1.69 -6.68 -3.10
CA ARG A 90 2.47 -7.61 -3.93
C ARG A 90 2.40 -7.25 -5.42
N ARG A 91 1.22 -6.84 -5.92
CA ARG A 91 1.05 -6.39 -7.31
C ARG A 91 1.89 -5.15 -7.60
N LEU A 92 2.10 -4.30 -6.60
CA LEU A 92 2.94 -3.11 -6.66
C LEU A 92 4.44 -3.40 -6.41
N GLY A 93 4.83 -4.70 -6.31
CA GLY A 93 6.21 -5.11 -6.06
C GLY A 93 6.70 -4.84 -4.64
N ARG A 94 5.78 -4.61 -3.67
CA ARG A 94 6.11 -4.34 -2.28
C ARG A 94 5.93 -5.58 -1.41
N ALA A 95 6.71 -5.70 -0.35
CA ALA A 95 6.59 -6.76 0.66
C ALA A 95 5.57 -6.34 1.75
N PRO A 96 4.32 -6.88 1.73
CA PRO A 96 3.32 -6.55 2.75
C PRO A 96 3.61 -7.26 4.06
N SER A 97 3.38 -6.55 5.16
CA SER A 97 3.30 -7.15 6.50
C SER A 97 2.21 -6.47 7.34
N THR A 98 1.80 -7.12 8.42
CA THR A 98 0.68 -6.66 9.25
C THR A 98 1.01 -6.86 10.72
N VAL A 99 0.69 -5.84 11.53
CA VAL A 99 0.69 -5.93 12.99
C VAL A 99 -0.76 -5.83 13.46
N VAL A 100 -1.24 -6.84 14.19
CA VAL A 100 -2.56 -6.82 14.84
C VAL A 100 -2.46 -5.94 16.07
N LEU A 101 -3.23 -4.84 16.09
CA LEU A 101 -3.25 -3.88 17.20
C LEU A 101 -4.31 -4.22 18.23
N GLN A 102 -5.46 -4.75 17.76
CA GLN A 102 -6.61 -5.10 18.60
C GLN A 102 -7.42 -6.21 17.96
N THR A 103 -7.98 -7.10 18.78
CA THR A 103 -8.97 -8.11 18.38
C THR A 103 -9.94 -8.30 19.54
N GLU A 104 -11.22 -8.06 19.28
CA GLU A 104 -12.29 -8.21 20.27
C GLU A 104 -13.58 -8.70 19.61
N LEU A 105 -14.32 -9.56 20.28
CA LEU A 105 -15.70 -9.91 19.89
C LEU A 105 -16.69 -9.11 20.74
N ARG A 106 -17.35 -8.12 20.13
CA ARG A 106 -18.28 -7.22 20.83
C ARG A 106 -19.41 -6.73 19.92
N VAL A 107 -20.39 -6.07 20.50
CA VAL A 107 -21.47 -5.38 19.76
C VAL A 107 -20.85 -4.18 19.06
N PRO A 108 -21.03 -4.05 17.74
CA PRO A 108 -20.51 -2.89 16.97
C PRO A 108 -21.24 -1.59 17.31
N PRO A 109 -20.66 -0.42 16.99
CA PRO A 109 -21.36 0.85 17.07
C PRO A 109 -22.55 0.89 16.09
N PRO A 110 -23.56 1.75 16.35
CA PRO A 110 -24.79 1.83 15.52
C PRO A 110 -24.54 2.06 14.03
N SER A 111 -23.54 2.85 13.66
CA SER A 111 -23.13 3.07 12.25
C SER A 111 -22.72 1.76 11.57
N THR A 112 -21.88 0.97 12.22
CA THR A 112 -21.42 -0.34 11.71
C THR A 112 -22.56 -1.37 11.71
N THR A 113 -23.40 -1.40 12.75
CA THR A 113 -24.58 -2.27 12.80
C THR A 113 -25.51 -2.00 11.62
N SER A 114 -25.76 -0.74 11.31
CA SER A 114 -26.56 -0.30 10.15
C SER A 114 -25.86 -0.67 8.83
N ALA A 115 -24.57 -0.42 8.71
CA ALA A 115 -23.79 -0.73 7.51
C ALA A 115 -23.77 -2.23 7.21
N LEU A 116 -23.63 -3.07 8.22
CA LEU A 116 -23.65 -4.52 8.11
C LEU A 116 -25.06 -5.12 8.04
N GLN A 117 -26.11 -4.32 8.33
CA GLN A 117 -27.51 -4.77 8.41
C GLN A 117 -27.71 -5.97 9.36
N ILE A 118 -27.02 -5.95 10.50
CA ILE A 118 -27.17 -6.92 11.57
C ILE A 118 -28.04 -6.35 12.69
N ARG A 119 -28.55 -7.23 13.59
CA ARG A 119 -29.38 -6.78 14.72
C ARG A 119 -28.54 -6.01 15.73
N ALA A 120 -29.14 -5.10 16.47
CA ALA A 120 -28.47 -4.25 17.45
C ALA A 120 -27.73 -5.02 18.57
N ALA A 121 -28.11 -6.27 18.85
CA ALA A 121 -27.48 -7.12 19.85
C ALA A 121 -26.48 -8.12 19.26
N ASP A 122 -26.37 -8.20 17.94
CA ASP A 122 -25.44 -9.13 17.28
C ASP A 122 -24.00 -8.68 17.49
N LYS A 123 -23.11 -9.65 17.69
CA LYS A 123 -21.68 -9.40 17.86
C LYS A 123 -20.95 -9.48 16.53
N ALA A 124 -19.86 -8.75 16.46
CA ALA A 124 -18.90 -8.84 15.38
C ALA A 124 -17.47 -8.79 15.95
N PHE A 125 -16.55 -9.41 15.24
CA PHE A 125 -15.12 -9.27 15.52
C PHE A 125 -14.65 -7.89 15.09
N HIS A 126 -14.17 -7.11 16.06
CA HIS A 126 -13.49 -5.83 15.83
C HIS A 126 -11.99 -6.09 15.74
N ILE A 127 -11.40 -5.83 14.59
CA ILE A 127 -9.99 -6.10 14.32
C ILE A 127 -9.34 -4.83 13.82
N LYS A 128 -8.40 -4.27 14.63
CA LYS A 128 -7.60 -3.11 14.23
C LYS A 128 -6.19 -3.57 13.87
N ARG A 129 -5.69 -3.17 12.68
CA ARG A 129 -4.41 -3.62 12.14
C ARG A 129 -3.61 -2.47 11.58
N LEU A 130 -2.30 -2.47 11.85
CA LEU A 130 -1.32 -1.63 11.16
C LEU A 130 -0.78 -2.41 9.96
N ARG A 131 -0.86 -1.80 8.78
CA ARG A 131 -0.41 -2.35 7.51
C ARG A 131 0.89 -1.70 7.09
N LEU A 132 1.86 -2.54 6.76
CA LEU A 132 3.18 -2.09 6.34
C LEU A 132 3.50 -2.62 4.94
N ALA A 133 4.23 -1.82 4.18
CA ALA A 133 4.87 -2.24 2.95
C ALA A 133 6.38 -1.97 3.10
N ASP A 134 7.20 -2.99 2.83
CA ASP A 134 8.66 -2.93 3.00
C ASP A 134 9.08 -2.47 4.42
N GLY A 135 8.32 -2.90 5.45
CA GLY A 135 8.55 -2.51 6.84
C GLY A 135 8.10 -1.09 7.23
N VAL A 136 7.55 -0.31 6.28
CA VAL A 136 7.08 1.06 6.53
C VAL A 136 5.56 1.08 6.69
N PRO A 137 5.01 1.75 7.73
CA PRO A 137 3.58 1.95 7.90
C PRO A 137 2.94 2.64 6.69
N ILE A 138 1.88 2.03 6.15
CA ILE A 138 1.11 2.55 5.00
C ILE A 138 -0.30 2.93 5.42
N SER A 139 -0.99 2.05 6.16
CA SER A 139 -2.36 2.30 6.61
C SER A 139 -2.67 1.65 7.95
N ILE A 140 -3.76 2.11 8.55
CA ILE A 140 -4.45 1.46 9.65
C ILE A 140 -5.80 1.02 9.11
N ASP A 141 -6.16 -0.25 9.36
CA ASP A 141 -7.50 -0.79 9.11
C ASP A 141 -8.20 -1.00 10.45
N ASP A 142 -9.44 -0.56 10.56
CA ASP A 142 -10.35 -0.75 11.67
C ASP A 142 -11.60 -1.43 11.11
N ALA A 143 -11.69 -2.76 11.25
CA ALA A 143 -12.65 -3.58 10.52
C ALA A 143 -13.53 -4.43 11.45
N TRP A 144 -14.77 -4.64 11.02
CA TRP A 144 -15.78 -5.39 11.72
C TRP A 144 -16.30 -6.51 10.84
N TYR A 145 -16.27 -7.75 11.38
CA TYR A 145 -16.73 -8.97 10.72
C TYR A 145 -17.84 -9.59 11.55
N PRO A 146 -19.10 -9.75 11.07
CA PRO A 146 -20.16 -10.38 11.83
C PRO A 146 -19.77 -11.78 12.33
N GLU A 147 -20.03 -12.08 13.60
CA GLU A 147 -19.73 -13.42 14.17
C GLU A 147 -20.42 -14.54 13.38
N THR A 148 -21.61 -14.25 12.84
CA THR A 148 -22.36 -15.21 12.01
C THR A 148 -21.72 -15.50 10.66
N VAL A 149 -20.90 -14.58 10.14
CA VAL A 149 -20.16 -14.73 8.87
C VAL A 149 -18.86 -15.50 9.08
N ALA A 150 -18.16 -15.22 10.17
CA ALA A 150 -16.84 -15.78 10.45
C ALA A 150 -16.73 -16.22 11.93
N PRO A 151 -17.44 -17.28 12.35
CA PRO A 151 -17.41 -17.73 13.73
C PRO A 151 -16.01 -18.21 14.14
N GLY A 152 -15.46 -17.64 15.23
CA GLY A 152 -14.12 -17.97 15.72
C GLY A 152 -12.98 -17.38 14.86
N LEU A 153 -13.22 -16.29 14.14
CA LEU A 153 -12.21 -15.59 13.31
C LEU A 153 -10.94 -15.23 14.11
N ASP A 154 -11.07 -14.93 15.39
CA ASP A 154 -9.98 -14.61 16.32
C ASP A 154 -9.03 -15.78 16.63
N ARG A 155 -9.36 -17.01 16.23
CA ARG A 155 -8.51 -18.20 16.38
C ARG A 155 -7.52 -18.37 15.23
N HIS A 156 -7.66 -17.60 14.16
CA HIS A 156 -6.78 -17.64 13.00
C HIS A 156 -5.63 -16.65 13.13
N ASP A 157 -4.61 -16.79 12.27
CA ASP A 157 -3.54 -15.81 12.14
C ASP A 157 -4.05 -14.57 11.40
N LEU A 158 -4.42 -13.55 12.16
CA LEU A 158 -4.95 -12.27 11.64
C LEU A 158 -3.87 -11.34 11.04
N THR A 159 -2.61 -11.75 11.04
CA THR A 159 -1.56 -11.07 10.30
C THR A 159 -1.66 -11.34 8.79
N GLN A 160 -2.33 -12.43 8.42
CA GLN A 160 -2.58 -12.82 7.04
C GLN A 160 -3.78 -12.08 6.43
N SER A 161 -4.09 -12.40 5.18
CA SER A 161 -5.26 -11.85 4.48
C SER A 161 -6.57 -12.42 5.04
N ILE A 162 -7.38 -11.57 5.70
CA ILE A 162 -8.72 -11.99 6.16
C ILE A 162 -9.62 -12.32 4.96
N TYR A 163 -9.46 -11.68 3.81
CA TYR A 163 -10.22 -12.03 2.60
C TYR A 163 -9.94 -13.45 2.12
N GLN A 164 -8.68 -13.91 2.24
CA GLN A 164 -8.34 -15.31 1.95
C GLN A 164 -8.96 -16.24 2.99
N LEU A 165 -8.93 -15.91 4.30
CA LEU A 165 -9.59 -16.68 5.35
C LEU A 165 -11.11 -16.76 5.12
N LEU A 166 -11.77 -15.64 4.82
CA LEU A 166 -13.20 -15.62 4.53
C LEU A 166 -13.54 -16.56 3.37
N ARG A 167 -12.71 -16.59 2.35
CA ARG A 167 -12.90 -17.45 1.18
C ARG A 167 -12.63 -18.92 1.49
N SER A 168 -11.48 -19.27 2.14
CA SER A 168 -11.04 -20.65 2.32
C SER A 168 -11.77 -21.36 3.44
N GLU A 169 -12.00 -20.66 4.58
CA GLU A 169 -12.53 -21.27 5.80
C GLU A 169 -14.04 -21.09 5.95
N TYR A 170 -14.58 -19.98 5.44
CA TYR A 170 -15.99 -19.61 5.66
C TYR A 170 -16.82 -19.61 4.37
N GLY A 171 -16.21 -19.84 3.20
CA GLY A 171 -16.91 -19.89 1.93
C GLY A 171 -17.38 -18.52 1.39
N HIS A 172 -16.91 -17.43 2.00
CA HIS A 172 -17.26 -16.06 1.62
C HIS A 172 -16.17 -15.44 0.73
N ALA A 173 -16.30 -15.59 -0.59
CA ALA A 173 -15.46 -14.87 -1.54
C ALA A 173 -16.01 -13.45 -1.73
N ILE A 174 -15.21 -12.44 -1.45
CA ILE A 174 -15.59 -11.04 -1.69
C ILE A 174 -15.73 -10.82 -3.18
N ASP A 175 -16.91 -10.41 -3.66
CA ASP A 175 -17.22 -10.21 -5.08
C ASP A 175 -17.51 -8.74 -5.42
N HIS A 176 -17.96 -7.92 -4.48
CA HIS A 176 -18.13 -6.48 -4.65
C HIS A 176 -18.01 -5.73 -3.31
N ALA A 177 -17.85 -4.42 -3.38
CA ALA A 177 -17.85 -3.54 -2.22
C ALA A 177 -18.46 -2.17 -2.57
N GLU A 178 -19.17 -1.60 -1.60
CA GLU A 178 -19.54 -0.19 -1.59
C GLU A 178 -18.50 0.58 -0.80
N GLN A 179 -17.94 1.63 -1.39
CA GLN A 179 -16.85 2.37 -0.77
C GLN A 179 -16.95 3.87 -1.01
N SER A 180 -16.74 4.65 0.04
CA SER A 180 -16.49 6.07 -0.06
C SER A 180 -15.04 6.41 0.30
N ILE A 181 -14.49 7.45 -0.33
CA ILE A 181 -13.12 7.92 -0.10
C ILE A 181 -13.20 9.41 0.26
N GLY A 182 -12.60 9.74 1.38
CA GLY A 182 -12.47 11.10 1.86
C GLY A 182 -11.04 11.43 2.26
N ALA A 183 -10.86 12.61 2.85
CA ALA A 183 -9.59 13.03 3.42
C ALA A 183 -9.82 13.51 4.85
N ILE A 184 -8.88 13.16 5.74
CA ILE A 184 -8.86 13.64 7.13
C ILE A 184 -7.46 14.09 7.50
N SER A 185 -7.34 14.82 8.60
CA SER A 185 -6.04 15.10 9.25
C SER A 185 -5.73 14.01 10.27
N ALA A 186 -4.49 13.54 10.30
CA ALA A 186 -4.04 12.58 11.30
C ALA A 186 -4.16 13.17 12.71
N ASP A 187 -4.94 12.54 13.57
CA ASP A 187 -4.96 12.83 14.99
C ASP A 187 -3.72 12.26 15.72
N GLY A 188 -3.64 12.45 17.04
CA GLY A 188 -2.48 12.02 17.83
C GLY A 188 -2.24 10.50 17.78
N GLU A 189 -3.28 9.67 17.75
CA GLU A 189 -3.14 8.21 17.68
C GLU A 189 -2.75 7.75 16.26
N LEU A 190 -3.48 8.19 15.24
CA LEU A 190 -3.20 7.86 13.83
C LEU A 190 -1.80 8.34 13.43
N ALA A 191 -1.44 9.58 13.82
CA ALA A 191 -0.13 10.14 13.53
C ALA A 191 1.00 9.29 14.13
N ARG A 192 0.86 8.89 15.41
CA ARG A 192 1.86 8.06 16.10
C ARG A 192 1.99 6.67 15.47
N LEU A 193 0.88 6.00 15.17
CA LEU A 193 0.88 4.65 14.60
C LEU A 193 1.42 4.63 13.17
N LEU A 194 1.07 5.63 12.36
CA LEU A 194 1.53 5.76 10.97
C LEU A 194 2.92 6.38 10.84
N GLY A 195 3.48 6.92 11.92
CA GLY A 195 4.79 7.59 11.88
C GLY A 195 4.78 8.87 11.04
N VAL A 196 3.69 9.65 11.11
CA VAL A 196 3.54 10.93 10.41
C VAL A 196 3.37 12.09 11.41
N PRO A 197 3.62 13.35 11.02
CA PRO A 197 3.30 14.49 11.84
C PRO A 197 1.79 14.56 12.17
N SER A 198 1.44 15.08 13.36
CA SER A 198 0.05 15.41 13.69
C SER A 198 -0.49 16.43 12.67
N GLY A 199 -1.71 16.22 12.20
CA GLY A 199 -2.31 17.03 11.15
C GLY A 199 -1.93 16.64 9.72
N ALA A 200 -1.06 15.63 9.53
CA ALA A 200 -0.73 15.13 8.19
C ALA A 200 -2.00 14.64 7.47
N PRO A 201 -2.14 14.90 6.15
CA PRO A 201 -3.31 14.46 5.40
C PRO A 201 -3.30 12.93 5.22
N LEU A 202 -4.45 12.31 5.47
CA LEU A 202 -4.70 10.89 5.24
C LEU A 202 -5.86 10.72 4.26
N LEU A 203 -5.78 9.69 3.41
CA LEU A 203 -6.95 9.19 2.68
C LEU A 203 -7.75 8.30 3.63
N ALA A 204 -9.03 8.61 3.78
CA ALA A 204 -9.95 7.84 4.62
C ALA A 204 -10.93 7.06 3.73
N PHE A 205 -11.00 5.77 3.96
CA PHE A 205 -11.90 4.86 3.27
C PHE A 205 -12.94 4.36 4.25
N ASP A 206 -14.20 4.36 3.83
CA ASP A 206 -15.31 3.71 4.49
C ASP A 206 -15.88 2.68 3.50
N ARG A 207 -15.83 1.37 3.87
CA ARG A 207 -16.12 0.27 2.96
C ARG A 207 -17.04 -0.75 3.61
N VAL A 208 -18.04 -1.18 2.85
CA VAL A 208 -18.82 -2.40 3.12
C VAL A 208 -18.48 -3.42 2.04
N SER A 209 -17.99 -4.60 2.42
CA SER A 209 -17.63 -5.69 1.51
C SER A 209 -18.68 -6.78 1.52
N PHE A 210 -18.94 -7.37 0.36
CA PHE A 210 -20.00 -8.35 0.14
C PHE A 210 -19.45 -9.67 -0.42
N SER A 211 -20.18 -10.74 -0.11
CA SER A 211 -20.09 -12.05 -0.76
C SER A 211 -21.50 -12.47 -1.16
N GLY A 212 -21.84 -12.33 -2.44
CA GLY A 212 -23.22 -12.37 -2.90
C GLY A 212 -24.07 -11.32 -2.21
N ALA A 213 -25.15 -11.73 -1.56
CA ALA A 213 -26.01 -10.83 -0.79
C ALA A 213 -25.54 -10.59 0.65
N ALA A 214 -24.54 -11.32 1.13
CA ALA A 214 -24.08 -11.21 2.51
C ALA A 214 -23.10 -10.05 2.67
N ARG A 215 -23.34 -9.17 3.65
CA ARG A 215 -22.42 -8.13 4.10
C ARG A 215 -21.42 -8.77 5.06
N VAL A 216 -20.18 -8.91 4.64
CA VAL A 216 -19.19 -9.71 5.37
C VAL A 216 -18.18 -8.88 6.15
N GLU A 217 -18.05 -7.59 5.80
CA GLU A 217 -17.14 -6.67 6.45
C GLU A 217 -17.68 -5.24 6.38
N HIS A 218 -17.47 -4.47 7.44
CA HIS A 218 -17.48 -3.01 7.41
C HIS A 218 -16.16 -2.51 7.95
N SER A 219 -15.43 -1.71 7.18
CA SER A 219 -14.10 -1.25 7.54
C SER A 219 -13.88 0.23 7.29
N TYR A 220 -13.17 0.86 8.23
CA TYR A 220 -12.52 2.14 8.05
C TYR A 220 -11.04 1.93 7.85
N SER A 221 -10.45 2.56 6.83
CA SER A 221 -9.02 2.48 6.59
C SER A 221 -8.44 3.87 6.37
N TRP A 222 -7.32 4.15 7.02
CA TRP A 222 -6.63 5.43 6.91
C TRP A 222 -5.24 5.21 6.32
N TYR A 223 -5.06 5.69 5.09
CA TYR A 223 -3.82 5.56 4.34
C TYR A 223 -3.01 6.84 4.36
N ARG A 224 -1.72 6.72 4.49
CA ARG A 224 -0.77 7.83 4.30
C ARG A 224 -0.83 8.33 2.87
N SER A 225 -1.21 9.61 2.66
CA SER A 225 -1.34 10.21 1.33
C SER A 225 0.02 10.42 0.63
N ASP A 226 1.12 10.48 1.40
CA ASP A 226 2.48 10.54 0.87
C ASP A 226 3.00 9.17 0.37
N ARG A 227 2.32 8.06 0.71
CA ARG A 227 2.72 6.68 0.42
C ARG A 227 1.71 5.88 -0.40
N TYR A 228 0.48 6.37 -0.51
CA TYR A 228 -0.60 5.66 -1.18
C TYR A 228 -1.44 6.62 -2.02
N GLN A 229 -1.73 6.22 -3.25
CA GLN A 229 -2.59 6.95 -4.19
C GLN A 229 -3.62 6.01 -4.77
N VAL A 230 -4.83 6.51 -4.97
CA VAL A 230 -5.89 5.80 -5.70
C VAL A 230 -5.88 6.29 -7.15
N GLN A 231 -5.79 5.34 -8.07
CA GLN A 231 -5.91 5.60 -9.51
C GLN A 231 -7.15 4.92 -10.04
N MET A 232 -7.95 5.63 -10.82
CA MET A 232 -9.12 5.09 -11.51
C MET A 232 -9.15 5.59 -12.95
N THR A 233 -9.63 4.74 -13.84
CA THR A 233 -9.93 5.15 -15.22
C THR A 233 -11.42 5.44 -15.30
N VAL A 234 -11.76 6.64 -15.73
CA VAL A 234 -13.16 7.05 -15.94
C VAL A 234 -13.41 7.10 -17.42
N THR A 235 -14.42 6.38 -17.89
CA THR A 235 -14.86 6.37 -19.29
C THR A 235 -16.24 6.96 -19.38
N ASP A 236 -16.56 7.60 -20.50
CA ASP A 236 -17.93 8.00 -20.79
C ASP A 236 -18.81 6.74 -20.92
N PRO A 237 -19.94 6.66 -20.22
CA PRO A 237 -20.82 5.49 -20.32
C PRO A 237 -21.52 5.34 -21.67
N GLY A 238 -21.37 6.32 -22.64
CA GLY A 238 -22.01 6.27 -23.96
C GLY A 238 -23.48 6.70 -23.92
#